data_68b1770fa1228e842517088e3ba7853d
#
_entry.id   68b1770fa1228e842517088e3ba7853d
#
_cell.length_a   1.000
_cell.length_b   1.000
_cell.length_c   1.000
_cell.angle_alpha   90.00
_cell.angle_beta   90.00
_cell.angle_gamma   90.00
#
_symmetry.space_group_name_H-M   'P 1'
#
loop_
_entity.id
_entity.type
_entity.pdbx_description
1 polymer ?
#
loop_
_entity_poly.entity_id
_entity_poly.type
_entity_poly.pdbx_seq_one_letter_code
_entity_poly.pdbx_strand_id
1 'polypeptide(L)' 'MKYLDCVEITVEKEKYAKEGVHKGMQGVIWLEESINGEWDVYFPGYGENPDIAEISVKESDMALLPNGL' A
#
# COMPACT_ATOMS: atom_id res chain seq x y z
N MET A 1 -3.39 12.01 1.45
CA MET A 1 -2.37 11.06 1.93
C MET A 1 -1.03 11.74 2.02
N LYS A 2 -0.18 11.25 2.88
CA LYS A 2 1.15 11.82 3.07
C LYS A 2 2.12 10.72 3.47
N TYR A 3 3.40 11.02 3.44
CA TYR A 3 4.47 10.11 3.80
C TYR A 3 4.25 9.52 5.19
N LEU A 4 4.38 8.20 5.27
CA LEU A 4 4.19 7.38 6.47
C LEU A 4 2.73 7.18 6.90
N ASP A 5 1.76 7.66 6.13
CA ASP A 5 0.36 7.31 6.41
C ASP A 5 0.17 5.81 6.19
N CYS A 6 -0.63 5.19 7.05
CA CYS A 6 -1.02 3.79 6.87
C CYS A 6 -2.26 3.71 6.00
N VAL A 7 -2.27 2.75 5.10
CA VAL A 7 -3.38 2.55 4.16
C VAL A 7 -3.75 1.08 4.09
N GLU A 8 -4.97 0.82 3.64
CA GLU A 8 -5.45 -0.54 3.39
C GLU A 8 -5.89 -0.64 1.94
N ILE A 9 -5.51 -1.72 1.28
CA ILE A 9 -5.93 -1.99 -0.09
C ILE A 9 -7.40 -2.37 -0.09
N THR A 10 -8.20 -1.66 -0.88
CA THR A 10 -9.65 -1.83 -0.89
C THR A 10 -10.18 -2.66 -2.06
N VAL A 11 -9.29 -3.03 -3.00
CA VAL A 11 -9.69 -3.78 -4.19
C VAL A 11 -8.72 -4.94 -4.42
N GLU A 12 -9.21 -5.97 -5.07
CA GLU A 12 -8.36 -7.08 -5.50
C GLU A 12 -8.07 -6.88 -6.99
N LYS A 13 -6.81 -6.66 -7.34
CA LYS A 13 -6.39 -6.50 -8.73
C LYS A 13 -5.20 -7.37 -9.04
N GLU A 14 -5.21 -7.96 -10.23
CA GLU A 14 -4.14 -8.84 -10.66
C GLU A 14 -2.77 -8.16 -10.62
N LYS A 15 -2.71 -6.90 -11.01
CA LYS A 15 -1.43 -6.17 -11.03
C LYS A 15 -0.82 -5.99 -9.63
N TYR A 16 -1.64 -6.02 -8.59
CA TYR A 16 -1.16 -6.00 -7.21
C TYR A 16 -0.92 -7.43 -6.71
N ALA A 17 -1.82 -8.33 -7.05
CA ALA A 17 -1.75 -9.73 -6.61
C ALA A 17 -0.46 -10.41 -7.05
N LYS A 18 0.01 -10.12 -8.26
CA LYS A 18 1.25 -10.70 -8.75
C LYS A 18 2.48 -10.24 -7.96
N GLU A 19 2.34 -9.15 -7.21
CA GLU A 19 3.39 -8.66 -6.32
C GLU A 19 3.17 -9.12 -4.87
N GLY A 20 2.17 -9.95 -4.65
CA GLY A 20 1.85 -10.46 -3.32
C GLY A 20 0.92 -9.55 -2.54
N VAL A 21 0.31 -8.55 -3.18
CA VAL A 21 -0.53 -7.57 -2.52
C VAL A 21 -2.00 -7.82 -2.84
N HIS A 22 -2.80 -8.04 -1.80
CA HIS A 22 -4.20 -8.41 -1.93
C HIS A 22 -5.11 -7.46 -1.17
N LYS A 23 -6.39 -7.47 -1.52
CA LYS A 23 -7.40 -6.69 -0.81
C LYS A 23 -7.34 -6.98 0.69
N GLY A 24 -7.41 -5.93 1.49
CA GLY A 24 -7.35 -6.03 2.95
C GLY A 24 -5.95 -5.89 3.52
N MET A 25 -4.93 -5.94 2.68
CA MET A 25 -3.56 -5.78 3.17
C MET A 25 -3.27 -4.33 3.50
N GLN A 26 -2.50 -4.12 4.54
CA GLN A 26 -2.13 -2.80 5.01
C GLN A 26 -0.69 -2.48 4.67
N GLY A 27 -0.45 -1.23 4.30
CA GLY A 27 0.88 -0.78 3.95
C GLY A 27 1.10 0.66 4.42
N VAL A 28 2.26 1.20 4.08
CA VAL A 28 2.69 2.52 4.50
C VAL A 28 3.05 3.33 3.26
N ILE A 29 2.55 4.58 3.21
CA ILE A 29 2.89 5.49 2.11
C ILE A 29 4.37 5.83 2.20
N TRP A 30 5.09 5.61 1.10
CA TRP A 30 6.55 5.78 1.03
C TRP A 30 6.97 6.88 0.06
N LEU A 31 6.08 7.84 -0.22
CA LEU A 31 6.37 9.03 -1.01
C LEU A 31 5.81 10.25 -0.31
N GLU A 32 6.45 11.40 -0.51
CA GLU A 32 5.97 12.64 0.09
C GLU A 32 4.79 13.23 -0.69
N GLU A 33 4.65 12.88 -1.97
CA GLU A 33 3.51 13.31 -2.78
C GLU A 33 3.23 12.29 -3.87
N SER A 34 2.00 12.29 -4.37
CA SER A 34 1.61 11.34 -5.41
C SER A 34 2.22 11.71 -6.76
N ILE A 35 2.37 10.70 -7.61
CA ILE A 35 2.82 10.86 -8.98
C ILE A 35 1.71 10.31 -9.87
N ASN A 36 1.06 11.20 -10.63
CA ASN A 36 -0.05 10.83 -11.51
C ASN A 36 -1.18 10.09 -10.78
N GLY A 37 -1.48 10.48 -9.54
CA GLY A 37 -2.54 9.84 -8.76
C GLY A 37 -2.14 8.50 -8.15
N GLU A 38 -0.89 8.13 -8.22
CA GLU A 38 -0.39 6.89 -7.63
C GLU A 38 0.64 7.20 -6.55
N TRP A 39 0.67 6.32 -5.56
CA TRP A 39 1.58 6.42 -4.44
C TRP A 39 2.44 5.17 -4.36
N ASP A 40 3.71 5.33 -3.99
CA ASP A 40 4.51 4.19 -3.58
C ASP A 40 4.03 3.74 -2.22
N VAL A 41 3.72 2.46 -2.11
CA VAL A 41 3.26 1.88 -0.85
C VAL A 41 4.17 0.73 -0.50
N TYR A 42 4.68 0.75 0.72
CA TYR A 42 5.54 -0.28 1.25
C TYR A 42 4.71 -1.24 2.09
N PHE A 43 4.79 -2.52 1.78
CA PHE A 43 4.08 -3.56 2.51
C PHE A 43 5.10 -4.38 3.29
N PRO A 44 5.18 -4.18 4.60
CA PRO A 44 6.12 -4.96 5.42
C PRO A 44 5.68 -6.42 5.47
N GLY A 45 6.62 -7.32 5.71
CA GLY A 45 6.32 -8.72 5.85
C GLY A 45 5.54 -9.02 7.12
N TYR A 46 4.88 -10.16 7.13
CA TYR A 46 4.11 -10.63 8.28
C TYR A 46 4.70 -11.97 8.76
N GLY A 47 4.84 -12.09 10.06
CA GLY A 47 5.35 -13.33 10.65
C GLY A 47 6.73 -13.69 10.13
N GLU A 48 6.86 -14.85 9.54
CA GLU A 48 8.15 -15.36 9.03
C GLU A 48 8.51 -14.80 7.66
N ASN A 49 7.58 -14.11 6.99
CA ASN A 49 7.82 -13.61 5.64
C ASN A 49 8.62 -12.31 5.68
N PRO A 50 9.58 -12.15 4.76
CA PRO A 50 10.28 -10.87 4.61
C PRO A 50 9.33 -9.83 4.04
N ASP A 51 9.83 -8.62 3.82
CA ASP A 51 9.05 -7.56 3.19
C ASP A 51 8.41 -8.07 1.90
N ILE A 52 7.12 -7.79 1.75
CA ILE A 52 6.36 -8.29 0.61
C ILE A 52 6.68 -7.50 -0.65
N ALA A 53 6.50 -6.19 -0.60
CA ALA A 53 6.67 -5.38 -1.79
C ALA A 53 6.70 -3.89 -1.46
N GLU A 54 7.27 -3.13 -2.39
CA GLU A 54 7.07 -1.69 -2.48
C GLU A 54 6.59 -1.45 -3.89
N ILE A 55 5.33 -1.05 -4.05
CA ILE A 55 4.69 -0.94 -5.35
C ILE A 55 3.90 0.35 -5.48
N SER A 56 3.63 0.76 -6.72
CA SER A 56 2.75 1.89 -7.01
C SER A 56 1.30 1.43 -6.90
N VAL A 57 0.50 2.18 -6.12
CA VAL A 57 -0.92 1.89 -5.92
C VAL A 57 -1.71 3.16 -6.20
N LYS A 58 -2.80 3.04 -6.95
CA LYS A 58 -3.69 4.19 -7.20
C LYS A 58 -4.35 4.61 -5.89
N GLU A 59 -4.43 5.92 -5.69
CA GLU A 59 -5.08 6.45 -4.49
C GLU A 59 -6.50 5.91 -4.33
N SER A 60 -7.24 5.77 -5.43
CA SER A 60 -8.62 5.27 -5.41
C SER A 60 -8.72 3.78 -5.04
N ASP A 61 -7.61 3.05 -5.03
CA ASP A 61 -7.58 1.62 -4.72
C ASP A 61 -7.24 1.33 -3.27
N MET A 62 -7.13 2.38 -2.45
CA MET A 62 -6.78 2.21 -1.04
C MET A 62 -7.48 3.26 -0.20
N ALA A 63 -7.55 3.00 1.10
CA ALA A 63 -8.18 3.89 2.06
C ALA A 63 -7.19 4.20 3.18
N LEU A 64 -7.21 5.44 3.66
CA LEU A 64 -6.42 5.82 4.83
C LEU A 64 -6.95 5.12 6.07
N LEU A 65 -6.03 4.62 6.87
CA LEU A 65 -6.39 4.07 8.16
C LEU A 65 -6.36 5.20 9.20
N PRO A 66 -7.31 5.20 10.16
CA PRO A 66 -7.44 6.30 11.11
C PRO A 66 -6.26 6.42 12.07
N ASN A 67 -5.54 5.34 12.28
CA ASN A 67 -4.40 5.34 13.21
C ASN A 67 -3.13 5.08 12.41
N GLY A 68 -2.67 6.10 11.72
CA GLY A 68 -1.39 6.05 11.07
C GLY A 68 -0.28 5.81 12.09
N LEU A 69 0.93 5.67 11.61
CA LEU A 69 2.08 5.47 12.48
C LEU A 69 2.30 6.65 13.41
#